data_06db92bbdb5acc2e03547a03de628e43
#
_entry.id   06db92bbdb5acc2e03547a03de628e43
#
_cell.length_a   1.000
_cell.length_b   1.000
_cell.length_c   1.000
_cell.angle_alpha   90.00
_cell.angle_beta   90.00
_cell.angle_gamma   90.00
#
_symmetry.space_group_name_H-M   'P 1'
#
loop_
_entity.id
_entity.type
_entity.pdbx_description
1 polymer ?
#
loop_
_entity_poly.entity_id
_entity_poly.type
_entity_poly.pdbx_seq_one_letter_code
_entity_poly.pdbx_strand_id
1 'polypeptide(L)'
;MLTLSRVMTVAMLTLMPLSASAFEIGFDWEGLKLCTSGNPGTVPSPAFTVKDVPEGTAFIRFKLVDRDVPEFNHGGGVVAYDGGDVIAAGQFKYKQPCPPDGAHRYEWTATAQTKKNGGKLGVAKAARPYPE
;
A
#
# COMPACT_ATOMS: atom_id res chain seq x y z
N MET A 1 61.04 -21.21 34.85
CA MET A 1 60.15 -20.04 34.69
C MET A 1 59.17 -20.36 33.58
N LEU A 2 57.93 -20.70 33.91
CA LEU A 2 56.85 -20.96 32.93
C LEU A 2 56.10 -19.65 32.69
N THR A 3 56.22 -19.07 31.48
CA THR A 3 55.40 -17.94 31.04
C THR A 3 54.06 -18.46 30.49
N LEU A 4 52.98 -18.27 31.24
CA LEU A 4 51.64 -18.50 30.75
C LEU A 4 51.26 -17.33 29.81
N SER A 5 51.23 -17.65 28.53
CA SER A 5 50.66 -16.76 27.50
C SER A 5 49.10 -16.86 27.56
N ARG A 6 48.43 -15.82 28.03
CA ARG A 6 46.97 -15.73 27.97
C ARG A 6 46.57 -15.36 26.56
N VAL A 7 46.02 -16.32 25.84
CA VAL A 7 45.31 -16.06 24.57
C VAL A 7 43.96 -15.45 24.88
N MET A 8 43.85 -14.17 24.57
CA MET A 8 42.60 -13.41 24.72
C MET A 8 41.75 -13.64 23.45
N THR A 9 40.75 -14.54 23.57
CA THR A 9 39.81 -14.78 22.45
C THR A 9 38.82 -13.62 22.41
N VAL A 10 38.97 -12.72 21.44
CA VAL A 10 38.02 -11.65 21.14
C VAL A 10 36.82 -12.29 20.43
N ALA A 11 35.71 -12.45 21.11
CA ALA A 11 34.45 -12.84 20.49
C ALA A 11 33.92 -11.67 19.65
N MET A 12 34.03 -11.79 18.34
CA MET A 12 33.48 -10.80 17.39
C MET A 12 31.99 -11.03 17.29
N LEU A 13 31.18 -10.20 17.97
CA LEU A 13 29.74 -10.20 17.85
C LEU A 13 29.40 -9.60 16.50
N THR A 14 29.05 -10.42 15.52
CA THR A 14 28.51 -9.95 14.24
C THR A 14 27.06 -9.51 14.46
N LEU A 15 26.83 -8.21 14.51
CA LEU A 15 25.49 -7.63 14.45
C LEU A 15 24.96 -7.86 13.03
N MET A 16 24.01 -8.80 12.88
CA MET A 16 23.22 -8.91 11.65
C MET A 16 22.22 -7.76 11.59
N PRO A 17 22.16 -6.98 10.48
CA PRO A 17 21.14 -5.96 10.33
C PRO A 17 19.76 -6.63 10.27
N LEU A 18 18.85 -6.24 11.17
CA LEU A 18 17.44 -6.61 11.11
C LEU A 18 16.84 -5.88 9.90
N SER A 19 16.38 -6.64 8.89
CA SER A 19 15.60 -6.09 7.78
C SER A 19 14.28 -5.57 8.35
N ALA A 20 14.05 -4.24 8.25
CA ALA A 20 12.75 -3.67 8.58
C ALA A 20 11.71 -4.16 7.55
N SER A 21 10.56 -4.65 8.02
CA SER A 21 9.45 -5.01 7.17
C SER A 21 8.91 -3.77 6.47
N ALA A 22 8.62 -3.85 5.17
CA ALA A 22 8.06 -2.75 4.40
C ALA A 22 6.53 -2.70 4.54
N PHE A 23 5.98 -1.48 4.60
CA PHE A 23 4.54 -1.25 4.49
C PHE A 23 4.05 -1.76 3.14
N GLU A 24 3.04 -2.65 3.15
CA GLU A 24 2.47 -3.26 1.95
C GLU A 24 0.96 -3.19 1.97
N ILE A 25 0.36 -3.10 0.78
CA ILE A 25 -1.09 -3.22 0.57
C ILE A 25 -1.38 -4.27 -0.49
N GLY A 26 -2.57 -4.87 -0.42
CA GLY A 26 -3.11 -5.75 -1.45
C GLY A 26 -4.57 -5.42 -1.72
N PHE A 27 -5.04 -5.71 -2.92
CA PHE A 27 -6.43 -5.53 -3.35
C PHE A 27 -6.73 -6.44 -4.54
N ASP A 28 -8.00 -6.56 -4.90
CA ASP A 28 -8.46 -7.17 -6.14
C ASP A 28 -9.66 -6.38 -6.71
N TRP A 29 -10.18 -6.84 -7.86
CA TRP A 29 -11.34 -6.24 -8.50
C TRP A 29 -12.65 -6.98 -8.18
N GLU A 30 -12.65 -7.86 -7.19
CA GLU A 30 -13.84 -8.66 -6.83
C GLU A 30 -15.06 -7.75 -6.58
N GLY A 31 -16.18 -8.13 -7.17
CA GLY A 31 -17.44 -7.38 -7.06
C GLY A 31 -17.52 -6.13 -7.94
N LEU A 32 -16.45 -5.76 -8.65
CA LEU A 32 -16.48 -4.63 -9.57
C LEU A 32 -17.16 -5.04 -10.89
N LYS A 33 -18.23 -4.33 -11.26
CA LYS A 33 -18.91 -4.54 -12.54
C LYS A 33 -17.99 -4.14 -13.69
N LEU A 34 -17.90 -4.98 -14.72
CA LEU A 34 -17.08 -4.72 -15.92
C LEU A 34 -17.45 -3.37 -16.55
N CYS A 35 -16.43 -2.57 -16.82
CA CYS A 35 -16.53 -1.29 -17.51
C CYS A 35 -15.41 -1.18 -18.56
N THR A 36 -15.78 -1.01 -19.81
CA THR A 36 -14.85 -0.86 -20.94
C THR A 36 -15.29 0.21 -21.93
N SER A 37 -16.17 1.12 -21.50
CA SER A 37 -16.73 2.15 -22.37
C SER A 37 -15.91 3.44 -22.47
N GLY A 38 -14.92 3.61 -21.62
CA GLY A 38 -14.21 4.89 -21.47
C GLY A 38 -14.92 5.92 -20.59
N ASN A 39 -16.10 5.57 -20.06
CA ASN A 39 -16.91 6.44 -19.20
C ASN A 39 -17.03 5.85 -17.80
N PRO A 40 -16.03 6.02 -16.93
CA PRO A 40 -16.04 5.43 -15.60
C PRO A 40 -17.13 6.01 -14.71
N GLY A 41 -17.88 5.11 -14.05
CA GLY A 41 -18.80 5.48 -12.98
C GLY A 41 -18.09 5.61 -11.63
N THR A 42 -18.82 6.15 -10.66
CA THR A 42 -18.39 6.21 -9.26
C THR A 42 -18.83 4.95 -8.54
N VAL A 43 -17.89 4.28 -7.87
CA VAL A 43 -18.10 2.99 -7.21
C VAL A 43 -17.51 3.00 -5.80
N PRO A 44 -17.99 2.13 -4.90
CA PRO A 44 -17.40 1.96 -3.57
C PRO A 44 -15.96 1.43 -3.66
N SER A 45 -15.12 1.84 -2.72
CA SER A 45 -13.74 1.35 -2.61
C SER A 45 -13.67 -0.17 -2.40
N PRO A 46 -12.61 -0.83 -2.91
CA PRO A 46 -12.40 -2.24 -2.63
C PRO A 46 -11.99 -2.46 -1.18
N ALA A 47 -12.01 -3.71 -0.73
CA ALA A 47 -11.30 -4.10 0.47
C ALA A 47 -9.78 -4.06 0.20
N PHE A 48 -9.01 -3.68 1.21
CA PHE A 48 -7.55 -3.72 1.16
C PHE A 48 -7.01 -4.60 2.27
N THR A 49 -6.01 -5.40 1.95
CA THR A 49 -5.12 -5.96 2.95
C THR A 49 -3.99 -4.97 3.22
N VAL A 50 -3.57 -4.84 4.47
CA VAL A 50 -2.45 -3.99 4.86
C VAL A 50 -1.49 -4.77 5.73
N LYS A 51 -0.20 -4.57 5.54
CA LYS A 51 0.86 -5.26 6.26
C LYS A 51 1.96 -4.29 6.63
N ASP A 52 2.51 -4.47 7.82
CA ASP A 52 3.62 -3.65 8.34
C ASP A 52 3.33 -2.13 8.25
N VAL A 53 2.12 -1.76 8.63
CA VAL A 53 1.72 -0.35 8.69
C VAL A 53 2.60 0.38 9.69
N PRO A 54 3.18 1.54 9.33
CA PRO A 54 4.03 2.30 10.24
C PRO A 54 3.37 2.58 11.59
N GLU A 55 4.13 2.44 12.66
CA GLU A 55 3.67 2.80 14.00
C GLU A 55 3.27 4.28 14.05
N GLY A 56 2.18 4.57 14.75
CA GLY A 56 1.63 5.93 14.85
C GLY A 56 0.66 6.29 13.73
N THR A 57 0.38 5.39 12.79
CA THR A 57 -0.61 5.62 11.73
C THR A 57 -2.01 5.72 12.31
N ALA A 58 -2.65 6.87 12.10
CA ALA A 58 -4.04 7.11 12.48
C ALA A 58 -4.98 7.13 11.28
N PHE A 59 -4.46 7.41 10.08
CA PHE A 59 -5.20 7.45 8.82
C PHE A 59 -4.38 6.86 7.69
N ILE A 60 -5.07 6.30 6.69
CA ILE A 60 -4.46 5.88 5.44
C ILE A 60 -5.18 6.59 4.29
N ARG A 61 -4.43 7.28 3.45
CA ARG A 61 -4.94 7.93 2.24
C ARG A 61 -4.70 7.01 1.05
N PHE A 62 -5.77 6.71 0.32
CA PHE A 62 -5.73 5.92 -0.91
C PHE A 62 -5.95 6.80 -2.13
N LYS A 63 -5.17 6.55 -3.18
CA LYS A 63 -5.35 7.18 -4.49
C LYS A 63 -5.16 6.14 -5.58
N LEU A 64 -6.10 6.09 -6.55
CA LEU A 64 -5.98 5.24 -7.73
C LEU A 64 -5.37 6.02 -8.90
N VAL A 65 -4.39 5.43 -9.55
CA VAL A 65 -3.74 5.96 -10.75
C VAL A 65 -3.82 4.94 -11.88
N ASP A 66 -4.32 5.36 -13.03
CA ASP A 66 -4.16 4.63 -14.30
C ASP A 66 -2.74 4.89 -14.80
N ARG A 67 -1.90 3.86 -14.84
CA ARG A 67 -0.49 3.98 -15.25
C ARG A 67 -0.33 4.27 -16.74
N ASP A 68 -1.34 3.98 -17.54
CA ASP A 68 -1.37 4.26 -18.99
C ASP A 68 -1.94 5.66 -19.30
N VAL A 69 -2.76 6.22 -18.39
CA VAL A 69 -3.32 7.57 -18.47
C VAL A 69 -3.21 8.26 -17.11
N PRO A 70 -1.99 8.58 -16.63
CA PRO A 70 -1.78 9.02 -15.26
C PRO A 70 -2.39 10.40 -14.92
N GLU A 71 -2.70 11.21 -15.92
CA GLU A 71 -3.38 12.51 -15.76
C GLU A 71 -4.87 12.38 -15.46
N PHE A 72 -5.50 11.22 -15.70
CA PHE A 72 -6.90 11.01 -15.35
C PHE A 72 -7.06 10.85 -13.84
N ASN A 73 -7.93 11.65 -13.24
CA ASN A 73 -8.17 11.60 -11.80
C ASN A 73 -9.25 10.57 -11.46
N HIS A 74 -8.83 9.39 -10.99
CA HIS A 74 -9.73 8.36 -10.47
C HIS A 74 -10.18 8.63 -9.03
N GLY A 75 -9.55 9.58 -8.35
CA GLY A 75 -9.86 9.89 -6.97
C GLY A 75 -9.29 8.90 -5.97
N GLY A 76 -9.94 8.83 -4.86
CA GLY A 76 -9.54 8.03 -3.70
C GLY A 76 -10.24 8.54 -2.45
N GLY A 77 -9.67 8.25 -1.30
CA GLY A 77 -10.21 8.71 -0.02
C GLY A 77 -9.27 8.50 1.14
N VAL A 78 -9.68 8.98 2.30
CA VAL A 78 -8.94 8.83 3.55
C VAL A 78 -9.76 7.99 4.51
N VAL A 79 -9.14 6.98 5.09
CA VAL A 79 -9.77 6.04 6.03
C VAL A 79 -9.08 6.15 7.37
N ALA A 80 -9.86 6.21 8.46
CA ALA A 80 -9.32 6.06 9.80
C ALA A 80 -8.76 4.64 9.96
N TYR A 81 -7.54 4.52 10.49
CA TYR A 81 -6.89 3.24 10.70
C TYR A 81 -6.98 2.82 12.17
N ASP A 82 -7.46 1.62 12.40
CA ASP A 82 -7.73 1.07 13.73
C ASP A 82 -6.71 0.03 14.20
N GLY A 83 -5.67 -0.25 13.40
CA GLY A 83 -4.65 -1.23 13.72
C GLY A 83 -4.87 -2.63 13.14
N GLY A 84 -5.95 -2.85 12.40
CA GLY A 84 -6.24 -4.13 11.73
C GLY A 84 -5.37 -4.40 10.51
N ASP A 85 -5.47 -5.59 9.97
CA ASP A 85 -4.79 -6.06 8.75
C ASP A 85 -5.69 -6.02 7.50
N VAL A 86 -6.95 -5.66 7.67
CA VAL A 86 -7.94 -5.50 6.59
C VAL A 86 -8.66 -4.16 6.75
N ILE A 87 -8.78 -3.44 5.64
CA ILE A 87 -9.66 -2.29 5.50
C ILE A 87 -10.86 -2.74 4.69
N ALA A 88 -12.05 -2.68 5.27
CA ALA A 88 -13.28 -3.15 4.65
C ALA A 88 -13.59 -2.37 3.37
N ALA A 89 -14.24 -3.02 2.40
CA ALA A 89 -14.76 -2.38 1.21
C ALA A 89 -15.78 -1.28 1.56
N GLY A 90 -15.91 -0.29 0.69
CA GLY A 90 -16.96 0.74 0.81
C GLY A 90 -16.62 1.91 1.74
N GLN A 91 -15.37 2.09 2.14
CA GLN A 91 -14.96 3.18 3.03
C GLN A 91 -15.00 4.55 2.35
N PHE A 92 -14.86 4.58 1.04
CA PHE A 92 -14.94 5.79 0.20
C PHE A 92 -15.44 5.42 -1.20
N LYS A 93 -15.69 6.42 -2.02
CA LYS A 93 -16.06 6.24 -3.44
C LYS A 93 -14.95 6.79 -4.33
N TYR A 94 -14.77 6.17 -5.48
CA TYR A 94 -13.78 6.55 -6.48
C TYR A 94 -14.33 6.29 -7.89
N LYS A 95 -13.65 6.80 -8.92
CA LYS A 95 -13.99 6.47 -10.32
C LYS A 95 -13.33 5.15 -10.71
N GLN A 96 -14.17 4.17 -11.10
CA GLN A 96 -13.72 2.83 -11.43
C GLN A 96 -12.80 2.81 -12.66
N PRO A 97 -11.96 1.77 -12.83
CA PRO A 97 -11.35 1.47 -14.11
C PRO A 97 -12.41 1.27 -15.20
N CYS A 98 -12.20 1.88 -16.37
CA CYS A 98 -13.09 1.76 -17.52
C CYS A 98 -12.36 1.99 -18.85
N PRO A 99 -11.26 1.22 -19.15
CA PRO A 99 -10.46 1.46 -20.33
C PRO A 99 -11.20 1.02 -21.59
N PRO A 100 -11.27 1.88 -22.65
CA PRO A 100 -12.05 1.55 -23.86
C PRO A 100 -11.32 0.65 -24.84
N ASP A 101 -9.99 0.62 -24.83
CA ASP A 101 -9.18 -0.01 -25.88
C ASP A 101 -8.18 -1.03 -25.32
N GLY A 102 -8.65 -1.93 -24.49
CA GLY A 102 -7.82 -2.96 -23.86
C GLY A 102 -7.47 -2.66 -22.41
N ALA A 103 -6.80 -3.59 -21.76
CA ALA A 103 -6.47 -3.47 -20.34
C ALA A 103 -5.43 -2.37 -20.09
N HIS A 104 -5.69 -1.58 -19.06
CA HIS A 104 -4.71 -0.67 -18.47
C HIS A 104 -4.20 -1.23 -17.15
N ARG A 105 -3.05 -0.75 -16.71
CA ARG A 105 -2.50 -1.05 -15.39
C ARG A 105 -2.86 0.03 -14.41
N TYR A 106 -3.56 -0.36 -13.34
CA TYR A 106 -4.02 0.54 -12.29
C TYR A 106 -3.25 0.29 -11.00
N GLU A 107 -2.87 1.37 -10.34
CA GLU A 107 -2.11 1.32 -9.10
C GLU A 107 -2.80 2.08 -7.98
N TRP A 108 -3.07 1.40 -6.87
CA TRP A 108 -3.41 2.05 -5.62
C TRP A 108 -2.14 2.49 -4.89
N THR A 109 -2.10 3.74 -4.51
CA THR A 109 -1.10 4.28 -3.60
C THR A 109 -1.76 4.51 -2.25
N ALA A 110 -1.20 3.92 -1.20
CA ALA A 110 -1.63 4.11 0.18
C ALA A 110 -0.58 4.90 0.94
N THR A 111 -0.96 6.00 1.54
CA THR A 111 -0.10 6.83 2.37
C THR A 111 -0.55 6.72 3.82
N ALA A 112 0.32 6.16 4.67
CA ALA A 112 0.09 6.10 6.11
C ALA A 112 0.38 7.47 6.73
N GLN A 113 -0.55 7.99 7.54
CA GLN A 113 -0.52 9.36 8.05
C GLN A 113 -0.86 9.41 9.54
N THR A 114 -0.28 10.37 10.26
CA THR A 114 -0.60 10.65 11.66
C THR A 114 -1.88 11.49 11.79
N LYS A 115 -2.24 12.24 10.75
CA LYS A 115 -3.40 13.13 10.69
C LYS A 115 -4.19 12.85 9.43
N LYS A 116 -5.47 13.23 9.43
CA LYS A 116 -6.35 13.06 8.27
C LYS A 116 -5.79 13.70 6.99
N ASN A 117 -5.17 14.87 7.09
CA ASN A 117 -4.63 15.62 5.95
C ASN A 117 -3.13 15.91 6.06
N GLY A 118 -2.36 14.99 6.61
CA GLY A 118 -0.91 15.18 6.70
C GLY A 118 -0.23 14.22 7.66
N GLY A 119 1.05 14.45 7.92
CA GLY A 119 1.85 13.59 8.79
C GLY A 119 2.21 12.27 8.13
N LYS A 120 2.74 12.29 6.92
CA LYS A 120 3.16 11.10 6.17
C LYS A 120 4.22 10.32 6.93
N LEU A 121 3.95 9.03 7.14
CA LEU A 121 4.85 8.07 7.79
C LEU A 121 5.45 7.06 6.81
N GLY A 122 4.73 6.72 5.76
CA GLY A 122 5.17 5.75 4.78
C GLY A 122 4.18 5.62 3.63
N VAL A 123 4.61 4.96 2.57
CA VAL A 123 3.81 4.74 1.36
C VAL A 123 3.90 3.28 0.95
N ALA A 124 2.76 2.71 0.56
CA ALA A 124 2.67 1.41 -0.08
C ALA A 124 1.93 1.52 -1.40
N LYS A 125 2.29 0.68 -2.36
CA LYS A 125 1.67 0.65 -3.69
C LYS A 125 1.36 -0.78 -4.09
N ALA A 126 0.25 -0.97 -4.79
CA ALA A 126 -0.09 -2.23 -5.43
C ALA A 126 -0.79 -1.95 -6.76
N ALA A 127 -0.39 -2.66 -7.80
CA ALA A 127 -0.91 -2.49 -9.14
C ALA A 127 -1.48 -3.80 -9.69
N ARG A 128 -2.56 -3.70 -10.46
CA ARG A 128 -3.18 -4.80 -11.19
C ARG A 128 -3.67 -4.32 -12.55
N PRO A 129 -3.67 -5.21 -13.57
CA PRO A 129 -4.33 -4.88 -14.82
C PRO A 129 -5.86 -4.89 -14.63
N TYR A 130 -6.55 -4.09 -15.43
CA TYR A 130 -8.01 -4.14 -15.54
C TYR A 130 -8.42 -3.92 -17.01
N PRO A 131 -9.30 -4.76 -17.58
CA PRO A 131 -9.74 -6.06 -17.04
C PRO A 131 -8.58 -7.05 -16.85
N GLU A 132 -8.76 -8.00 -15.93
CA GLU A 132 -7.84 -9.14 -15.75
C GLU A 132 -8.20 -10.29 -16.68
#